data_6264e5db8e98802c7ce78f9418e75d3a
#
_entry.id   6264e5db8e98802c7ce78f9418e75d3a
#
_cell.length_a   1.000
_cell.length_b   1.000
_cell.length_c   1.000
_cell.angle_alpha   90.00
_cell.angle_beta   90.00
_cell.angle_gamma   90.00
#
_symmetry.space_group_name_H-M   'P 1'
#
loop_
_entity.id
_entity.type
_entity.pdbx_description
1 polymer ?
#
loop_
_entity_poly.entity_id
_entity_poly.type
_entity_poly.pdbx_seq_one_letter_code
_entity_poly.pdbx_strand_id
1 'polypeptide(L)'
;TRDCDYLEEVFEYISPILNDLDMNKEARDFVDRGLALFPDNLILKNELCYILETEGDVPRAIELCNELIDKNPFSYEYWFTLGRLHSMVGDYEKAIEAFDFALTCDDSDTELKILKAYCLYMNESYEKAIEEYQEIEGDEEVMRRISPLMAECYMKLEQYEKAYQLFSTIINDPDMEDGPTNYINYIRCCTETGRDNEASNKLFKAAQLYPNNVRLLSLLALCLLDSGKKEEAIEITNKIFK
;
A
#
# COMPACT_ATOMS: atom_id res chain seq x y z
N THR A 1 -12.52 -30.96 -33.50
CA THR A 1 -13.02 -29.63 -33.08
C THR A 1 -13.59 -29.67 -31.68
N ARG A 2 -14.56 -30.52 -31.31
CA ARG A 2 -15.13 -30.59 -29.94
C ARG A 2 -14.09 -30.94 -28.85
N ASP A 3 -13.19 -31.87 -29.13
CA ASP A 3 -12.14 -32.25 -28.15
C ASP A 3 -11.10 -31.15 -27.95
N CYS A 4 -10.90 -30.26 -28.92
CA CYS A 4 -9.99 -29.11 -28.80
C CYS A 4 -10.59 -28.00 -27.96
N ASP A 5 -11.89 -27.74 -28.10
CA ASP A 5 -12.60 -26.72 -27.32
C ASP A 5 -12.60 -27.11 -25.81
N TYR A 6 -12.83 -28.39 -25.50
CA TYR A 6 -12.72 -28.92 -24.12
C TYR A 6 -11.32 -28.81 -23.55
N LEU A 7 -10.28 -28.98 -24.35
CA LEU A 7 -8.90 -28.92 -23.90
C LEU A 7 -8.52 -27.46 -23.56
N GLU A 8 -8.96 -26.50 -24.35
CA GLU A 8 -8.76 -25.07 -24.07
C GLU A 8 -9.43 -24.66 -22.76
N GLU A 9 -10.70 -25.01 -22.57
CA GLU A 9 -11.44 -24.78 -21.32
C GLU A 9 -10.71 -25.39 -20.09
N VAL A 10 -10.13 -26.58 -20.23
CA VAL A 10 -9.38 -27.22 -19.14
C VAL A 10 -8.17 -26.36 -18.71
N PHE A 11 -7.45 -25.77 -19.68
CA PHE A 11 -6.34 -24.88 -19.37
C PHE A 11 -6.83 -23.59 -18.69
N GLU A 12 -7.93 -23.01 -19.16
CA GLU A 12 -8.53 -21.80 -18.59
C GLU A 12 -9.00 -21.99 -17.14
N TYR A 13 -9.60 -23.14 -16.82
CA TYR A 13 -10.11 -23.42 -15.48
C TYR A 13 -9.02 -23.86 -14.48
N ILE A 14 -8.02 -24.58 -14.92
CA ILE A 14 -7.01 -25.15 -14.01
C ILE A 14 -5.91 -24.11 -13.69
N SER A 15 -5.57 -23.24 -14.64
CA SER A 15 -4.47 -22.26 -14.45
C SER A 15 -4.70 -21.35 -13.24
N PRO A 16 -5.86 -20.68 -13.07
CA PRO A 16 -6.14 -19.86 -11.91
C PRO A 16 -6.08 -20.66 -10.59
N ILE A 17 -6.61 -21.87 -10.59
CA ILE A 17 -6.60 -22.75 -9.40
C ILE A 17 -5.18 -23.07 -8.95
N LEU A 18 -4.26 -23.32 -9.89
CA LEU A 18 -2.86 -23.59 -9.57
C LEU A 18 -2.18 -22.36 -8.96
N ASN A 19 -2.51 -21.16 -9.46
CA ASN A 19 -2.02 -19.90 -8.91
C ASN A 19 -2.58 -19.65 -7.49
N ASP A 20 -3.87 -19.86 -7.27
CA ASP A 20 -4.52 -19.71 -5.95
C ASP A 20 -3.98 -20.68 -4.89
N LEU A 21 -3.45 -21.82 -5.33
CA LEU A 21 -2.82 -22.83 -4.46
C LEU A 21 -1.31 -22.59 -4.27
N ASP A 22 -0.76 -21.47 -4.72
CA ASP A 22 0.68 -21.13 -4.69
C ASP A 22 1.58 -22.19 -5.39
N MET A 23 1.01 -22.97 -6.32
CA MET A 23 1.72 -23.97 -7.11
C MET A 23 2.41 -23.36 -8.33
N ASN A 24 3.25 -22.34 -8.10
CA ASN A 24 3.78 -21.46 -9.13
C ASN A 24 4.52 -22.17 -10.29
N LYS A 25 5.26 -23.25 -9.99
CA LYS A 25 5.97 -24.02 -11.03
C LYS A 25 5.03 -24.82 -11.92
N GLU A 26 4.06 -25.47 -11.30
CA GLU A 26 3.02 -26.24 -11.97
C GLU A 26 2.12 -25.32 -12.79
N ALA A 27 1.73 -24.17 -12.23
CA ALA A 27 0.98 -23.13 -12.94
C ALA A 27 1.74 -22.65 -14.19
N ARG A 28 3.03 -22.35 -14.04
CA ARG A 28 3.89 -21.94 -15.15
C ARG A 28 3.97 -22.99 -16.25
N ASP A 29 4.31 -24.24 -15.94
CA ASP A 29 4.37 -25.33 -16.93
C ASP A 29 3.03 -25.53 -17.63
N PHE A 30 1.94 -25.44 -16.86
CA PHE A 30 0.59 -25.63 -17.37
C PHE A 30 0.18 -24.50 -18.32
N VAL A 31 0.43 -23.24 -17.97
CA VAL A 31 0.16 -22.07 -18.82
C VAL A 31 1.04 -22.09 -20.09
N ASP A 32 2.32 -22.39 -19.98
CA ASP A 32 3.23 -22.48 -21.14
C ASP A 32 2.77 -23.56 -22.13
N ARG A 33 2.30 -24.71 -21.64
CA ARG A 33 1.73 -25.77 -22.48
C ARG A 33 0.41 -25.36 -23.12
N GLY A 34 -0.44 -24.66 -22.37
CA GLY A 34 -1.70 -24.11 -22.88
C GLY A 34 -1.45 -23.11 -24.00
N LEU A 35 -0.53 -22.16 -23.80
CA LEU A 35 -0.16 -21.16 -24.80
C LEU A 35 0.56 -21.74 -26.02
N ALA A 36 1.27 -22.86 -25.87
CA ALA A 36 1.83 -23.58 -27.03
C ALA A 36 0.76 -24.16 -27.96
N LEU A 37 -0.41 -24.52 -27.42
CA LEU A 37 -1.56 -25.03 -28.17
C LEU A 37 -2.51 -23.91 -28.60
N PHE A 38 -2.70 -22.90 -27.74
CA PHE A 38 -3.65 -21.79 -27.90
C PHE A 38 -2.96 -20.45 -27.70
N PRO A 39 -2.10 -20.01 -28.64
CA PRO A 39 -1.22 -18.84 -28.45
C PRO A 39 -1.98 -17.50 -28.33
N ASP A 40 -3.22 -17.45 -28.80
CA ASP A 40 -4.07 -16.25 -28.74
C ASP A 40 -5.06 -16.26 -27.58
N ASN A 41 -5.00 -17.27 -26.69
CA ASN A 41 -5.90 -17.34 -25.55
C ASN A 41 -5.59 -16.26 -24.52
N LEU A 42 -6.54 -15.34 -24.31
CA LEU A 42 -6.35 -14.15 -23.47
C LEU A 42 -6.35 -14.48 -21.98
N ILE A 43 -7.10 -15.51 -21.56
CA ILE A 43 -7.15 -15.96 -20.17
C ILE A 43 -5.79 -16.50 -19.77
N LEU A 44 -5.20 -17.38 -20.58
CA LEU A 44 -3.86 -17.93 -20.32
C LEU A 44 -2.77 -16.86 -20.36
N LYS A 45 -2.89 -15.86 -21.23
CA LYS A 45 -1.96 -14.72 -21.24
C LYS A 45 -2.09 -13.88 -19.97
N ASN A 46 -3.30 -13.69 -19.44
CA ASN A 46 -3.52 -13.00 -18.19
C ASN A 46 -2.91 -13.77 -17.02
N GLU A 47 -3.11 -15.08 -16.96
CA GLU A 47 -2.46 -15.94 -15.98
C GLU A 47 -0.92 -15.87 -16.08
N LEU A 48 -0.39 -15.80 -17.31
CA LEU A 48 1.05 -15.60 -17.50
C LEU A 48 1.53 -14.26 -16.96
N CYS A 49 0.76 -13.17 -17.07
CA CYS A 49 1.10 -11.89 -16.46
C CYS A 49 1.27 -12.03 -14.95
N TYR A 50 0.33 -12.71 -14.28
CA TYR A 50 0.38 -12.95 -12.85
C TYR A 50 1.60 -13.80 -12.44
N ILE A 51 1.90 -14.85 -13.20
CA ILE A 51 3.07 -15.71 -12.97
C ILE A 51 4.36 -14.90 -13.14
N LEU A 52 4.50 -14.11 -14.20
CA LEU A 52 5.66 -13.26 -14.45
C LEU A 52 5.87 -12.24 -13.33
N GLU A 53 4.79 -11.69 -12.78
CA GLU A 53 4.84 -10.81 -11.62
C GLU A 53 5.44 -11.54 -10.40
N THR A 54 4.94 -12.74 -10.08
CA THR A 54 5.45 -13.52 -8.94
C THR A 54 6.89 -13.99 -9.13
N GLU A 55 7.32 -14.22 -10.37
CA GLU A 55 8.70 -14.53 -10.74
C GLU A 55 9.63 -13.30 -10.72
N GLY A 56 9.06 -12.09 -10.64
CA GLY A 56 9.81 -10.83 -10.64
C GLY A 56 10.19 -10.32 -12.04
N ASP A 57 9.68 -10.95 -13.12
CA ASP A 57 9.88 -10.48 -14.51
C ASP A 57 8.79 -9.43 -14.87
N VAL A 58 8.75 -8.36 -14.07
CA VAL A 58 7.77 -7.29 -14.21
C VAL A 58 7.80 -6.61 -15.59
N PRO A 59 8.98 -6.35 -16.23
CA PRO A 59 9.00 -5.74 -17.55
C PRO A 59 8.23 -6.56 -18.59
N ARG A 60 8.41 -7.88 -18.58
CA ARG A 60 7.73 -8.78 -19.52
C ARG A 60 6.23 -8.90 -19.20
N ALA A 61 5.86 -8.86 -17.92
CA ALA A 61 4.45 -8.81 -17.52
C ALA A 61 3.77 -7.53 -18.05
N ILE A 62 4.44 -6.37 -17.98
CA ILE A 62 3.93 -5.10 -18.52
C ILE A 62 3.74 -5.19 -20.05
N GLU A 63 4.71 -5.73 -20.79
CA GLU A 63 4.58 -5.92 -22.24
C GLU A 63 3.37 -6.77 -22.57
N LEU A 64 3.22 -7.90 -21.92
CA LEU A 64 2.10 -8.82 -22.15
C LEU A 64 0.76 -8.21 -21.76
N CYS A 65 0.70 -7.47 -20.66
CA CYS A 65 -0.50 -6.77 -20.21
C CYS A 65 -0.93 -5.71 -21.23
N ASN A 66 -0.01 -4.97 -21.83
CA ASN A 66 -0.31 -4.04 -22.94
C ASN A 66 -0.87 -4.76 -24.16
N GLU A 67 -0.35 -5.94 -24.54
CA GLU A 67 -0.93 -6.76 -25.61
C GLU A 67 -2.39 -7.18 -25.31
N LEU A 68 -2.70 -7.49 -24.05
CA LEU A 68 -4.06 -7.84 -23.61
C LEU A 68 -5.00 -6.64 -23.71
N ILE A 69 -4.54 -5.46 -23.30
CA ILE A 69 -5.28 -4.20 -23.41
C ILE A 69 -5.55 -3.85 -24.88
N ASP A 70 -4.58 -4.03 -25.76
CA ASP A 70 -4.78 -3.80 -27.20
C ASP A 70 -5.88 -4.70 -27.79
N LYS A 71 -6.11 -5.90 -27.24
CA LYS A 71 -7.16 -6.82 -27.66
C LYS A 71 -8.50 -6.52 -27.00
N ASN A 72 -8.50 -6.10 -25.76
CA ASN A 72 -9.70 -5.75 -24.99
C ASN A 72 -9.46 -4.50 -24.13
N PRO A 73 -9.58 -3.29 -24.73
CA PRO A 73 -9.26 -2.04 -24.05
C PRO A 73 -10.25 -1.64 -22.94
N PHE A 74 -11.37 -2.34 -22.81
CA PHE A 74 -12.38 -2.08 -21.78
C PHE A 74 -12.39 -3.13 -20.66
N SER A 75 -11.30 -3.90 -20.51
CA SER A 75 -11.16 -4.85 -19.41
C SER A 75 -10.65 -4.13 -18.17
N TYR A 76 -11.47 -4.05 -17.13
CA TYR A 76 -11.08 -3.60 -15.79
C TYR A 76 -9.81 -4.33 -15.31
N GLU A 77 -9.81 -5.66 -15.43
CA GLU A 77 -8.76 -6.55 -14.92
C GLU A 77 -7.38 -6.25 -15.52
N TYR A 78 -7.32 -5.97 -16.82
CA TYR A 78 -6.04 -5.69 -17.48
C TYR A 78 -5.48 -4.32 -17.09
N TRP A 79 -6.32 -3.31 -16.98
CA TRP A 79 -5.91 -1.99 -16.50
C TRP A 79 -5.51 -2.00 -15.03
N PHE A 80 -6.25 -2.73 -14.19
CA PHE A 80 -5.89 -2.93 -12.79
C PHE A 80 -4.51 -3.60 -12.65
N THR A 81 -4.29 -4.70 -13.41
CA THR A 81 -3.00 -5.42 -13.41
C THR A 81 -1.87 -4.53 -13.90
N LEU A 82 -2.06 -3.76 -14.98
CA LEU A 82 -1.06 -2.83 -15.49
C LEU A 82 -0.69 -1.75 -14.46
N GLY A 83 -1.68 -1.17 -13.79
CA GLY A 83 -1.47 -0.17 -12.73
C GLY A 83 -0.65 -0.75 -11.58
N ARG A 84 -0.96 -1.96 -11.15
CA ARG A 84 -0.25 -2.66 -10.08
C ARG A 84 1.20 -2.96 -10.48
N LEU A 85 1.44 -3.44 -11.68
CA LEU A 85 2.79 -3.70 -12.23
C LEU A 85 3.63 -2.41 -12.30
N HIS A 86 3.06 -1.29 -12.77
CA HIS A 86 3.74 0.00 -12.76
C HIS A 86 4.04 0.51 -11.35
N SER A 87 3.13 0.31 -10.40
CA SER A 87 3.36 0.65 -9.00
C SER A 87 4.52 -0.14 -8.38
N MET A 88 4.68 -1.42 -8.72
CA MET A 88 5.77 -2.27 -8.25
C MET A 88 7.16 -1.79 -8.71
N VAL A 89 7.25 -1.24 -9.91
CA VAL A 89 8.51 -0.69 -10.43
C VAL A 89 8.73 0.78 -10.08
N GLY A 90 7.80 1.39 -9.32
CA GLY A 90 7.88 2.79 -8.89
C GLY A 90 7.49 3.81 -9.96
N ASP A 91 6.91 3.37 -11.08
CA ASP A 91 6.38 4.25 -12.12
C ASP A 91 4.94 4.66 -11.76
N TYR A 92 4.84 5.48 -10.68
CA TYR A 92 3.54 5.83 -10.09
C TYR A 92 2.66 6.66 -11.02
N GLU A 93 3.24 7.44 -11.93
CA GLU A 93 2.49 8.23 -12.90
C GLU A 93 1.69 7.30 -13.84
N LYS A 94 2.34 6.29 -14.42
CA LYS A 94 1.65 5.32 -15.26
C LYS A 94 0.72 4.40 -14.47
N ALA A 95 1.05 4.10 -13.21
CA ALA A 95 0.14 3.36 -12.34
C ALA A 95 -1.18 4.11 -12.14
N ILE A 96 -1.11 5.42 -11.87
CA ILE A 96 -2.30 6.28 -11.71
C ILE A 96 -3.12 6.31 -13.00
N GLU A 97 -2.48 6.52 -14.16
CA GLU A 97 -3.17 6.50 -15.46
C GLU A 97 -3.91 5.18 -15.69
N ALA A 98 -3.26 4.04 -15.43
CA ALA A 98 -3.88 2.74 -15.59
C ALA A 98 -5.06 2.52 -14.61
N PHE A 99 -4.91 2.95 -13.36
CA PHE A 99 -6.00 2.88 -12.38
C PHE A 99 -7.18 3.81 -12.75
N ASP A 100 -6.92 4.98 -13.33
CA ASP A 100 -7.98 5.84 -13.86
C ASP A 100 -8.78 5.12 -14.96
N PHE A 101 -8.11 4.42 -15.87
CA PHE A 101 -8.81 3.61 -16.88
C PHE A 101 -9.59 2.45 -16.26
N ALA A 102 -9.05 1.75 -15.28
CA ALA A 102 -9.78 0.69 -14.56
C ALA A 102 -11.05 1.24 -13.89
N LEU A 103 -10.98 2.40 -13.24
CA LEU A 103 -12.12 3.07 -12.60
C LEU A 103 -13.18 3.53 -13.62
N THR A 104 -12.82 3.78 -14.88
CA THR A 104 -13.85 4.01 -15.92
C THR A 104 -14.65 2.77 -16.26
N CYS A 105 -14.11 1.58 -16.00
CA CYS A 105 -14.80 0.31 -16.22
C CYS A 105 -15.64 -0.11 -15.00
N ASP A 106 -15.13 0.12 -13.79
CA ASP A 106 -15.82 -0.10 -12.52
C ASP A 106 -15.39 0.96 -11.49
N ASP A 107 -16.27 1.88 -11.19
CA ASP A 107 -16.03 2.98 -10.24
C ASP A 107 -16.36 2.62 -8.77
N SER A 108 -16.91 1.43 -8.54
CA SER A 108 -17.32 0.97 -7.21
C SER A 108 -16.19 0.34 -6.39
N ASP A 109 -15.03 0.03 -7.02
CA ASP A 109 -13.93 -0.65 -6.35
C ASP A 109 -13.18 0.28 -5.38
N THR A 110 -13.50 0.12 -4.09
CA THR A 110 -12.88 0.85 -2.99
C THR A 110 -11.37 0.54 -2.86
N GLU A 111 -10.96 -0.71 -3.08
CA GLU A 111 -9.54 -1.10 -2.99
C GLU A 111 -8.71 -0.44 -4.09
N LEU A 112 -9.24 -0.38 -5.30
CA LEU A 112 -8.59 0.33 -6.40
C LEU A 112 -8.42 1.83 -6.12
N LYS A 113 -9.45 2.49 -5.55
CA LYS A 113 -9.35 3.90 -5.13
C LYS A 113 -8.25 4.10 -4.08
N ILE A 114 -8.13 3.18 -3.11
CA ILE A 114 -7.06 3.21 -2.10
C ILE A 114 -5.68 3.07 -2.76
N LEU A 115 -5.52 2.13 -3.68
CA LEU A 115 -4.26 1.92 -4.40
C LEU A 115 -3.88 3.14 -5.26
N LYS A 116 -4.84 3.74 -5.96
CA LYS A 116 -4.62 4.98 -6.72
C LYS A 116 -4.18 6.12 -5.81
N ALA A 117 -4.89 6.34 -4.69
CA ALA A 117 -4.54 7.37 -3.73
C ALA A 117 -3.14 7.14 -3.12
N TYR A 118 -2.77 5.89 -2.87
CA TYR A 118 -1.41 5.53 -2.43
C TYR A 118 -0.37 5.85 -3.51
N CYS A 119 -0.65 5.56 -4.79
CA CYS A 119 0.25 5.93 -5.89
C CYS A 119 0.41 7.45 -6.02
N LEU A 120 -0.65 8.22 -5.81
CA LEU A 120 -0.60 9.68 -5.76
C LEU A 120 0.29 10.18 -4.60
N TYR A 121 0.19 9.56 -3.41
CA TYR A 121 1.07 9.84 -2.28
C TYR A 121 2.54 9.55 -2.62
N MET A 122 2.82 8.39 -3.21
CA MET A 122 4.17 8.00 -3.61
C MET A 122 4.74 8.88 -4.74
N ASN A 123 3.88 9.44 -5.58
CA ASN A 123 4.21 10.41 -6.62
C ASN A 123 4.26 11.86 -6.10
N GLU A 124 4.28 12.05 -4.78
CA GLU A 124 4.33 13.35 -4.09
C GLU A 124 3.15 14.30 -4.43
N SER A 125 2.08 13.78 -5.03
CA SER A 125 0.85 14.52 -5.35
C SER A 125 -0.12 14.50 -4.16
N TYR A 126 0.32 15.05 -3.03
CA TYR A 126 -0.35 14.90 -1.72
C TYR A 126 -1.75 15.48 -1.66
N GLU A 127 -1.99 16.62 -2.32
CA GLU A 127 -3.32 17.24 -2.39
C GLU A 127 -4.31 16.32 -3.09
N LYS A 128 -3.93 15.77 -4.24
CA LYS A 128 -4.77 14.83 -4.99
C LYS A 128 -4.99 13.52 -4.22
N ALA A 129 -3.95 13.03 -3.53
CA ALA A 129 -4.09 11.84 -2.69
C ALA A 129 -5.13 12.06 -1.57
N ILE A 130 -5.16 13.25 -0.95
CA ILE A 130 -6.15 13.60 0.06
C ILE A 130 -7.56 13.66 -0.56
N GLU A 131 -7.71 14.26 -1.73
CA GLU A 131 -8.99 14.33 -2.44
C GLU A 131 -9.52 12.91 -2.71
N GLU A 132 -8.70 12.02 -3.24
CA GLU A 132 -9.08 10.62 -3.48
C GLU A 132 -9.45 9.89 -2.18
N TYR A 133 -8.66 10.03 -1.09
CA TYR A 133 -8.98 9.41 0.19
C TYR A 133 -10.29 9.95 0.79
N GLN A 134 -10.63 11.22 0.58
CA GLN A 134 -11.87 11.83 1.07
C GLN A 134 -13.11 11.37 0.30
N GLU A 135 -12.96 10.94 -0.96
CA GLU A 135 -14.04 10.40 -1.78
C GLU A 135 -14.32 8.92 -1.51
N ILE A 136 -13.45 8.25 -0.74
CA ILE A 136 -13.65 6.85 -0.39
C ILE A 136 -14.75 6.74 0.67
N GLU A 137 -15.85 6.12 0.30
CA GLU A 137 -16.90 5.69 1.21
C GLU A 137 -16.57 4.29 1.73
N GLY A 138 -16.50 4.13 3.04
CA GLY A 138 -16.16 2.86 3.65
C GLY A 138 -16.62 2.76 5.09
N ASP A 139 -16.57 1.55 5.62
CA ASP A 139 -16.80 1.27 7.02
C ASP A 139 -15.59 1.71 7.90
N GLU A 140 -15.69 1.46 9.21
CA GLU A 140 -14.64 1.81 10.15
C GLU A 140 -13.29 1.13 9.82
N GLU A 141 -13.30 -0.07 9.26
CA GLU A 141 -12.09 -0.80 8.89
C GLU A 141 -11.37 -0.11 7.73
N VAL A 142 -12.09 0.28 6.69
CA VAL A 142 -11.55 1.08 5.58
C VAL A 142 -10.99 2.40 6.10
N MET A 143 -11.73 3.10 6.96
CA MET A 143 -11.29 4.38 7.52
C MET A 143 -10.03 4.24 8.38
N ARG A 144 -9.88 3.15 9.12
CA ARG A 144 -8.64 2.84 9.87
C ARG A 144 -7.44 2.66 8.94
N ARG A 145 -7.62 2.06 7.79
CA ARG A 145 -6.54 1.85 6.80
C ARG A 145 -6.09 3.15 6.12
N ILE A 146 -7.01 4.03 5.75
CA ILE A 146 -6.69 5.25 4.97
C ILE A 146 -6.32 6.45 5.84
N SER A 147 -6.84 6.55 7.08
CA SER A 147 -6.60 7.70 7.96
C SER A 147 -5.12 7.98 8.22
N PRO A 148 -4.24 6.99 8.49
CA PRO A 148 -2.81 7.23 8.66
C PRO A 148 -2.15 7.80 7.39
N LEU A 149 -2.53 7.29 6.21
CA LEU A 149 -1.99 7.73 4.92
C LEU A 149 -2.41 9.17 4.61
N MET A 150 -3.68 9.49 4.86
CA MET A 150 -4.19 10.85 4.70
C MET A 150 -3.52 11.82 5.69
N ALA A 151 -3.29 11.39 6.94
CA ALA A 151 -2.58 12.19 7.93
C ALA A 151 -1.13 12.44 7.52
N GLU A 152 -0.45 11.47 6.93
CA GLU A 152 0.89 11.66 6.38
C GLU A 152 0.90 12.64 5.20
N CYS A 153 -0.09 12.60 4.30
CA CYS A 153 -0.23 13.62 3.25
C CYS A 153 -0.32 15.03 3.85
N TYR A 154 -1.16 15.24 4.88
CA TYR A 154 -1.25 16.52 5.55
C TYR A 154 0.07 16.95 6.20
N MET A 155 0.85 16.01 6.77
CA MET A 155 2.18 16.32 7.29
C MET A 155 3.16 16.73 6.20
N LYS A 156 3.12 16.11 5.03
CA LYS A 156 3.96 16.47 3.87
C LYS A 156 3.65 17.86 3.35
N LEU A 157 2.39 18.27 3.46
CA LEU A 157 1.92 19.61 3.11
C LEU A 157 2.09 20.64 4.26
N GLU A 158 2.75 20.27 5.36
CA GLU A 158 2.94 21.09 6.57
C GLU A 158 1.61 21.54 7.22
N GLN A 159 0.50 20.88 6.89
CA GLN A 159 -0.82 21.10 7.50
C GLN A 159 -0.96 20.35 8.83
N TYR A 160 -0.04 20.63 9.76
CA TYR A 160 0.13 19.87 11.01
C TYR A 160 -1.11 19.84 11.90
N GLU A 161 -1.98 20.86 11.85
CA GLU A 161 -3.22 20.88 12.64
C GLU A 161 -4.21 19.80 12.17
N LYS A 162 -4.36 19.61 10.85
CA LYS A 162 -5.21 18.56 10.29
C LYS A 162 -4.62 17.18 10.53
N ALA A 163 -3.30 17.04 10.36
CA ALA A 163 -2.59 15.81 10.66
C ALA A 163 -2.74 15.44 12.15
N TYR A 164 -2.59 16.40 13.05
CA TYR A 164 -2.80 16.22 14.49
C TYR A 164 -4.19 15.66 14.80
N GLN A 165 -5.24 16.21 14.21
CA GLN A 165 -6.61 15.74 14.43
C GLN A 165 -6.76 14.27 14.05
N LEU A 166 -6.27 13.88 12.88
CA LEU A 166 -6.32 12.48 12.42
C LEU A 166 -5.48 11.56 13.31
N PHE A 167 -4.21 11.90 13.58
CA PHE A 167 -3.38 11.07 14.44
C PHE A 167 -3.90 11.00 15.86
N SER A 168 -4.56 12.06 16.38
CA SER A 168 -5.21 12.00 17.68
C SER A 168 -6.34 10.97 17.73
N THR A 169 -7.10 10.83 16.66
CA THR A 169 -8.13 9.78 16.55
C THR A 169 -7.47 8.40 16.49
N ILE A 170 -6.45 8.24 15.64
CA ILE A 170 -5.72 6.99 15.44
C ILE A 170 -5.15 6.45 16.76
N ILE A 171 -4.36 7.24 17.48
CA ILE A 171 -3.69 6.77 18.72
C ILE A 171 -4.63 6.61 19.93
N ASN A 172 -5.87 6.98 19.83
CA ASN A 172 -6.88 6.79 20.87
C ASN A 172 -7.93 5.74 20.47
N ASP A 173 -7.91 5.21 19.26
CA ASP A 173 -8.77 4.10 18.83
C ASP A 173 -8.23 2.77 19.38
N PRO A 174 -8.96 2.05 20.24
CA PRO A 174 -8.50 0.81 20.84
C PRO A 174 -8.36 -0.35 19.85
N ASP A 175 -9.04 -0.26 18.69
CA ASP A 175 -9.07 -1.29 17.67
C ASP A 175 -8.03 -1.03 16.57
N MET A 176 -7.35 0.10 16.60
CA MET A 176 -6.22 0.35 15.71
C MET A 176 -4.97 -0.39 16.19
N GLU A 177 -4.33 -1.13 15.28
CA GLU A 177 -2.96 -1.58 15.51
C GLU A 177 -2.03 -0.37 15.51
N ASP A 178 -1.88 0.23 16.70
CA ASP A 178 -1.01 1.37 16.91
C ASP A 178 0.46 0.97 16.69
N GLY A 179 0.99 1.30 15.53
CA GLY A 179 2.43 1.20 15.31
C GLY A 179 3.19 2.38 15.93
N PRO A 180 4.46 2.21 16.28
CA PRO A 180 5.29 3.30 16.85
C PRO A 180 5.36 4.52 15.91
N THR A 181 5.15 4.33 14.62
CA THR A 181 5.16 5.41 13.61
C THR A 181 4.02 6.41 13.83
N ASN A 182 2.81 5.95 14.16
CA ASN A 182 1.68 6.82 14.43
C ASN A 182 1.92 7.71 15.65
N TYR A 183 2.51 7.17 16.72
CA TYR A 183 2.94 7.98 17.88
C TYR A 183 4.01 9.00 17.53
N ILE A 184 5.02 8.62 16.73
CA ILE A 184 6.09 9.52 16.31
C ILE A 184 5.52 10.69 15.49
N ASN A 185 4.63 10.39 14.53
CA ASN A 185 3.99 11.39 13.67
C ASN A 185 3.07 12.30 14.49
N TYR A 186 2.29 11.73 15.42
CA TYR A 186 1.47 12.50 16.36
C TYR A 186 2.31 13.47 17.22
N ILE A 187 3.40 12.98 17.81
CA ILE A 187 4.30 13.80 18.64
C ILE A 187 4.89 14.94 17.80
N ARG A 188 5.30 14.67 16.57
CA ARG A 188 5.76 15.71 15.64
C ARG A 188 4.68 16.75 15.39
N CYS A 189 3.45 16.34 15.10
CA CYS A 189 2.34 17.28 14.90
C CYS A 189 2.07 18.12 16.15
N CYS A 190 2.16 17.53 17.35
CA CYS A 190 2.04 18.28 18.62
C CYS A 190 3.12 19.34 18.75
N THR A 191 4.38 19.02 18.46
CA THR A 191 5.51 19.96 18.53
C THR A 191 5.33 21.10 17.53
N GLU A 192 5.00 20.80 16.27
CA GLU A 192 4.81 21.81 15.21
C GLU A 192 3.60 22.74 15.48
N THR A 193 2.65 22.29 16.31
CA THR A 193 1.46 23.06 16.68
C THR A 193 1.55 23.67 18.09
N GLY A 194 2.71 23.59 18.75
CA GLY A 194 2.98 24.20 20.08
C GLY A 194 2.32 23.45 21.25
N ARG A 195 2.04 22.15 21.10
CA ARG A 195 1.44 21.28 22.14
C ARG A 195 2.51 20.45 22.86
N ASP A 196 3.62 21.08 23.29
CA ASP A 196 4.82 20.40 23.79
C ASP A 196 4.55 19.53 25.04
N ASN A 197 3.67 19.98 25.93
CA ASN A 197 3.29 19.19 27.11
C ASN A 197 2.56 17.89 26.73
N GLU A 198 1.71 17.95 25.72
CA GLU A 198 0.99 16.78 25.21
C GLU A 198 1.94 15.84 24.48
N ALA A 199 2.82 16.38 23.62
CA ALA A 199 3.89 15.65 22.96
C ALA A 199 4.73 14.85 23.96
N SER A 200 5.20 15.50 25.01
CA SER A 200 6.02 14.87 26.06
C SER A 200 5.25 13.72 26.77
N ASN A 201 4.01 13.95 27.17
CA ASN A 201 3.19 12.92 27.84
C ASN A 201 2.96 11.69 26.95
N LYS A 202 2.64 11.91 25.68
CA LYS A 202 2.42 10.80 24.74
C LYS A 202 3.73 10.09 24.38
N LEU A 203 4.86 10.81 24.32
CA LEU A 203 6.17 10.22 24.10
C LEU A 203 6.56 9.25 25.22
N PHE A 204 6.34 9.62 26.48
CA PHE A 204 6.56 8.74 27.63
C PHE A 204 5.71 7.46 27.52
N LYS A 205 4.41 7.61 27.20
CA LYS A 205 3.50 6.47 27.00
C LYS A 205 3.96 5.58 25.85
N ALA A 206 4.30 6.17 24.70
CA ALA A 206 4.76 5.42 23.52
C ALA A 206 6.07 4.65 23.80
N ALA A 207 7.02 5.24 24.52
CA ALA A 207 8.26 4.57 24.90
C ALA A 207 8.04 3.39 25.88
N GLN A 208 6.97 3.41 26.67
CA GLN A 208 6.58 2.27 27.51
C GLN A 208 5.93 1.16 26.69
N LEU A 209 5.09 1.51 25.71
CA LEU A 209 4.44 0.54 24.82
C LEU A 209 5.44 -0.12 23.86
N TYR A 210 6.43 0.64 23.39
CA TYR A 210 7.43 0.21 22.41
C TYR A 210 8.87 0.33 22.98
N PRO A 211 9.24 -0.45 24.00
CA PRO A 211 10.48 -0.27 24.75
C PRO A 211 11.76 -0.53 23.96
N ASN A 212 11.65 -1.14 22.78
CA ASN A 212 12.77 -1.45 21.89
C ASN A 212 12.80 -0.55 20.63
N ASN A 213 11.89 0.43 20.53
CA ASN A 213 11.89 1.33 19.39
C ASN A 213 12.94 2.44 19.57
N VAL A 214 14.04 2.32 18.84
CA VAL A 214 15.20 3.24 18.91
C VAL A 214 14.78 4.70 18.68
N ARG A 215 13.88 4.95 17.72
CA ARG A 215 13.47 6.32 17.40
C ARG A 215 12.67 6.98 18.53
N LEU A 216 11.73 6.25 19.14
CA LEU A 216 11.00 6.74 20.33
C LEU A 216 11.92 6.96 21.52
N LEU A 217 12.83 6.03 21.77
CA LEU A 217 13.80 6.17 22.87
C LEU A 217 14.74 7.35 22.63
N SER A 218 15.17 7.59 21.39
CA SER A 218 15.99 8.76 21.05
C SER A 218 15.25 10.07 21.28
N LEU A 219 13.99 10.15 20.85
CA LEU A 219 13.15 11.33 21.11
C LEU A 219 12.93 11.54 22.60
N LEU A 220 12.72 10.47 23.37
CA LEU A 220 12.55 10.54 24.81
C LEU A 220 13.83 11.05 25.51
N ALA A 221 15.01 10.55 25.11
CA ALA A 221 16.29 11.02 25.65
C ALA A 221 16.51 12.51 25.39
N LEU A 222 16.17 13.00 24.18
CA LEU A 222 16.25 14.43 23.87
C LEU A 222 15.26 15.25 24.72
N CYS A 223 14.02 14.82 24.84
CA CYS A 223 13.00 15.48 25.65
C CYS A 223 13.43 15.59 27.16
N LEU A 224 14.04 14.52 27.66
CA LEU A 224 14.60 14.52 29.06
C LEU A 224 15.78 15.47 29.19
N LEU A 225 16.67 15.57 28.21
CA LEU A 225 17.79 16.53 28.22
C LEU A 225 17.29 17.97 28.21
N ASP A 226 16.31 18.29 27.37
CA ASP A 226 15.71 19.63 27.30
C ASP A 226 15.01 20.01 28.60
N SER A 227 14.45 19.02 29.29
CA SER A 227 13.85 19.19 30.63
C SER A 227 14.89 19.21 31.79
N GLY A 228 16.18 19.12 31.48
CA GLY A 228 17.27 19.13 32.48
C GLY A 228 17.48 17.81 33.22
N LYS A 229 16.78 16.73 32.83
CA LYS A 229 16.84 15.40 33.48
C LYS A 229 17.95 14.54 32.88
N LYS A 230 19.19 14.96 33.05
CA LYS A 230 20.38 14.37 32.42
C LYS A 230 20.59 12.89 32.77
N GLU A 231 20.37 12.50 34.02
CA GLU A 231 20.58 11.13 34.50
C GLU A 231 19.61 10.16 33.86
N GLU A 232 18.30 10.53 33.79
CA GLU A 232 17.27 9.76 33.14
C GLU A 232 17.57 9.63 31.63
N ALA A 233 18.02 10.70 30.98
CA ALA A 233 18.40 10.69 29.56
C ALA A 233 19.54 9.71 29.25
N ILE A 234 20.56 9.67 30.12
CA ILE A 234 21.68 8.72 30.01
C ILE A 234 21.19 7.29 30.17
N GLU A 235 20.27 7.02 31.11
CA GLU A 235 19.68 5.68 31.28
C GLU A 235 18.95 5.22 30.01
N ILE A 236 18.11 6.09 29.41
CA ILE A 236 17.44 5.79 28.17
C ILE A 236 18.42 5.56 27.03
N THR A 237 19.45 6.40 26.91
CA THR A 237 20.48 6.26 25.88
C THR A 237 21.21 4.91 25.99
N ASN A 238 21.52 4.47 27.21
CA ASN A 238 22.16 3.17 27.46
C ASN A 238 21.26 1.98 27.09
N LYS A 239 19.92 2.14 27.04
CA LYS A 239 19.00 1.09 26.54
C LYS A 239 19.05 0.95 25.03
N ILE A 240 19.37 2.02 24.29
CA ILE A 240 19.47 2.00 22.83
C ILE A 240 20.65 1.14 22.34
N PHE A 241 21.73 1.08 23.15
CA PHE A 241 22.96 0.37 22.79
C PHE A 241 23.07 -1.05 23.39
N LYS A 242 22.03 -1.56 24.01
CA LYS A 242 21.94 -2.94 24.51
C LYS A 242 21.14 -3.83 23.59
#